data_d1e2d0db80aac0e7970ba18d54a3a9ab
#
_entry.id   d1e2d0db80aac0e7970ba18d54a3a9ab
#
_cell.length_a   1.000
_cell.length_b   1.000
_cell.length_c   1.000
_cell.angle_alpha   90.00
_cell.angle_beta   90.00
_cell.angle_gamma   90.00
#
_symmetry.space_group_name_H-M   'P 1'
#
loop_
_entity.id
_entity.type
_entity.pdbx_description
1 polymer ?
#
loop_
_entity_poly.entity_id
_entity_poly.type
_entity_poly.pdbx_seq_one_letter_code
_entity_poly.pdbx_strand_id
1 'polypeptide(L)'
;KDIRNTKAILGNMSFNIRRNITKARDKYHITVKKGISIEEFLLIQAQTFKRQQITNKEDMEVLIKLINICRKRDQGDLWGGYDEQGRLHAVAFIVWQESSAWYLAGGGNPTLRESGAHSLILWEAIRYVSQYTDTFDFEGSMIPGVERFFREFGAIQTPFFTITKGKLSLLNRACLKIGRIINR
;
A
#
# COMPACT_ATOMS: atom_id res chain seq x y z
N LYS A 1 -3.02 14.83 -6.54
CA LYS A 1 -3.24 15.02 -7.98
C LYS A 1 -4.61 14.44 -8.31
N ASP A 2 -5.44 15.15 -9.08
CA ASP A 2 -6.77 14.68 -9.47
C ASP A 2 -6.68 13.31 -10.17
N ILE A 3 -7.30 12.30 -9.57
CA ILE A 3 -7.29 10.91 -10.08
C ILE A 3 -8.49 10.58 -10.97
N ARG A 4 -9.45 11.49 -11.15
CA ARG A 4 -10.64 11.27 -11.99
C ARG A 4 -10.29 11.05 -13.46
N ASN A 5 -9.20 11.67 -13.93
CA ASN A 5 -8.68 11.40 -15.26
C ASN A 5 -7.71 10.21 -15.25
N THR A 6 -8.25 9.00 -15.25
CA THR A 6 -7.45 7.76 -15.20
C THR A 6 -6.52 7.58 -16.40
N LYS A 7 -6.86 8.13 -17.58
CA LYS A 7 -5.96 8.11 -18.76
C LYS A 7 -4.70 8.94 -18.50
N ALA A 8 -4.87 10.15 -17.91
CA ALA A 8 -3.74 10.99 -17.55
C ALA A 8 -2.87 10.35 -16.44
N ILE A 9 -3.50 9.68 -15.46
CA ILE A 9 -2.77 8.93 -14.42
C ILE A 9 -1.91 7.85 -15.06
N LEU A 10 -2.49 6.99 -15.90
CA LEU A 10 -1.77 5.92 -16.57
C LEU A 10 -0.60 6.47 -17.43
N GLY A 11 -0.83 7.60 -18.13
CA GLY A 11 0.20 8.26 -18.94
C GLY A 11 1.38 8.80 -18.10
N ASN A 12 1.12 9.22 -16.88
CA ASN A 12 2.13 9.76 -15.95
C ASN A 12 2.90 8.66 -15.18
N MET A 13 2.44 7.41 -15.22
CA MET A 13 3.18 6.30 -14.61
C MET A 13 4.47 6.03 -15.36
N SER A 14 5.51 5.57 -14.64
CA SER A 14 6.75 5.12 -15.26
C SER A 14 6.51 3.97 -16.24
N PHE A 15 7.44 3.80 -17.18
CA PHE A 15 7.43 2.65 -18.07
C PHE A 15 7.39 1.32 -17.31
N ASN A 16 8.11 1.23 -16.17
CA ASN A 16 8.16 0.01 -15.35
C ASN A 16 6.79 -0.35 -14.76
N ILE A 17 6.06 0.61 -14.23
CA ILE A 17 4.73 0.35 -13.66
C ILE A 17 3.76 -0.08 -14.77
N ARG A 18 3.72 0.64 -15.89
CA ARG A 18 2.88 0.24 -17.04
C ARG A 18 3.19 -1.15 -17.54
N ARG A 19 4.48 -1.48 -17.69
CA ARG A 19 4.94 -2.82 -18.07
C ARG A 19 4.51 -3.88 -17.07
N ASN A 20 4.60 -3.61 -15.76
CA ASN A 20 4.17 -4.54 -14.73
C ASN A 20 2.66 -4.78 -14.76
N ILE A 21 1.86 -3.73 -14.97
CA ILE A 21 0.41 -3.83 -15.12
C ILE A 21 0.05 -4.72 -16.32
N THR A 22 0.64 -4.44 -17.48
CA THR A 22 0.44 -5.23 -18.71
C THR A 22 0.89 -6.68 -18.52
N LYS A 23 2.08 -6.88 -17.95
CA LYS A 23 2.63 -8.22 -17.66
C LYS A 23 1.71 -9.02 -16.72
N ALA A 24 1.22 -8.40 -15.65
CA ALA A 24 0.33 -9.06 -14.71
C ALA A 24 -0.97 -9.51 -15.39
N ARG A 25 -1.56 -8.63 -16.21
CA ARG A 25 -2.81 -8.93 -16.91
C ARG A 25 -2.61 -9.94 -18.03
N ASP A 26 -1.67 -9.71 -18.92
CA ASP A 26 -1.61 -10.39 -20.22
C ASP A 26 -0.73 -11.65 -20.18
N LYS A 27 0.32 -11.67 -19.33
CA LYS A 27 1.22 -12.83 -19.24
C LYS A 27 0.87 -13.76 -18.06
N TYR A 28 0.51 -13.16 -16.91
CA TYR A 28 0.23 -13.94 -15.70
C TYR A 28 -1.26 -14.11 -15.44
N HIS A 29 -2.12 -13.55 -16.29
CA HIS A 29 -3.58 -13.64 -16.24
C HIS A 29 -4.13 -13.33 -14.84
N ILE A 30 -3.52 -12.31 -14.19
CA ILE A 30 -3.92 -11.92 -12.83
C ILE A 30 -5.29 -11.27 -12.87
N THR A 31 -6.22 -11.87 -12.13
CA THR A 31 -7.54 -11.31 -11.83
C THR A 31 -7.50 -10.59 -10.49
N VAL A 32 -7.94 -9.34 -10.49
CA VAL A 32 -8.04 -8.53 -9.27
C VAL A 32 -9.44 -8.68 -8.68
N LYS A 33 -9.52 -9.05 -7.39
CA LYS A 33 -10.75 -9.14 -6.63
C LYS A 33 -10.77 -8.13 -5.50
N LYS A 34 -11.90 -7.41 -5.33
CA LYS A 34 -12.22 -6.61 -4.15
C LYS A 34 -13.02 -7.47 -3.18
N GLY A 35 -12.87 -7.26 -1.88
CA GLY A 35 -13.61 -7.98 -0.85
C GLY A 35 -13.01 -9.34 -0.48
N ILE A 36 -11.70 -9.52 -0.64
CA ILE A 36 -11.03 -10.74 -0.18
C ILE A 36 -11.11 -10.86 1.34
N SER A 37 -10.93 -12.07 1.87
CA SER A 37 -11.00 -12.30 3.32
C SER A 37 -9.84 -11.62 4.08
N ILE A 38 -10.04 -11.39 5.37
CA ILE A 38 -9.00 -10.84 6.25
C ILE A 38 -7.84 -11.85 6.36
N GLU A 39 -8.16 -13.13 6.40
CA GLU A 39 -7.18 -14.22 6.51
C GLU A 39 -6.25 -14.24 5.30
N GLU A 40 -6.78 -14.13 4.09
CA GLU A 40 -5.99 -14.06 2.85
C GLU A 40 -5.08 -12.83 2.84
N PHE A 41 -5.61 -11.68 3.27
CA PHE A 41 -4.82 -10.45 3.39
C PHE A 41 -3.68 -10.61 4.40
N LEU A 42 -3.97 -11.13 5.60
CA LEU A 42 -2.99 -11.32 6.66
C LEU A 42 -1.90 -12.34 6.28
N LEU A 43 -2.24 -13.36 5.50
CA LEU A 43 -1.27 -14.34 5.02
C LEU A 43 -0.13 -13.67 4.24
N ILE A 44 -0.45 -12.75 3.32
CA ILE A 44 0.55 -12.01 2.54
C ILE A 44 1.21 -10.92 3.37
N GLN A 45 0.44 -10.24 4.21
CA GLN A 45 0.95 -9.17 5.07
C GLN A 45 1.99 -9.68 6.07
N ALA A 46 1.76 -10.85 6.68
CA ALA A 46 2.72 -11.48 7.59
C ALA A 46 4.06 -11.78 6.90
N GLN A 47 4.04 -12.22 5.64
CA GLN A 47 5.27 -12.44 4.86
C GLN A 47 6.03 -11.11 4.61
N THR A 48 5.29 -10.03 4.39
CA THR A 48 5.85 -8.68 4.21
C THR A 48 6.48 -8.18 5.52
N PHE A 49 5.80 -8.30 6.64
CA PHE A 49 6.29 -7.90 7.97
C PHE A 49 7.52 -8.69 8.39
N LYS A 50 7.52 -10.03 8.21
CA LYS A 50 8.69 -10.87 8.48
C LYS A 50 9.92 -10.39 7.71
N ARG A 51 9.76 -10.02 6.44
CA ARG A 51 10.85 -9.50 5.61
C ARG A 51 11.33 -8.12 6.08
N GLN A 52 10.44 -7.27 6.58
CA GLN A 52 10.74 -5.93 7.09
C GLN A 52 11.15 -5.92 8.56
N GLN A 53 11.21 -7.09 9.21
CA GLN A 53 11.50 -7.27 10.65
C GLN A 53 10.53 -6.51 11.57
N ILE A 54 9.31 -6.30 11.12
CA ILE A 54 8.24 -5.68 11.89
C ILE A 54 7.47 -6.79 12.62
N THR A 55 7.55 -6.81 13.94
CA THR A 55 6.83 -7.77 14.80
C THR A 55 6.07 -7.01 15.89
N ASN A 56 4.85 -6.60 15.57
CA ASN A 56 3.97 -6.05 16.59
C ASN A 56 2.56 -6.67 16.47
N LYS A 57 2.18 -7.52 17.46
CA LYS A 57 0.85 -8.14 17.48
C LYS A 57 -0.27 -7.12 17.69
N GLU A 58 0.00 -6.07 18.47
CA GLU A 58 -0.98 -5.00 18.74
C GLU A 58 -1.38 -4.26 17.48
N ASP A 59 -0.43 -4.00 16.58
CA ASP A 59 -0.71 -3.34 15.29
C ASP A 59 -1.63 -4.20 14.40
N MET A 60 -1.52 -5.54 14.50
CA MET A 60 -2.35 -6.46 13.73
C MET A 60 -3.82 -6.43 14.18
N GLU A 61 -4.08 -6.40 15.49
CA GLU A 61 -5.44 -6.30 16.01
C GLU A 61 -6.10 -4.97 15.65
N VAL A 62 -5.34 -3.89 15.71
CA VAL A 62 -5.79 -2.55 15.27
C VAL A 62 -6.13 -2.56 13.78
N LEU A 63 -5.29 -3.17 12.96
CA LEU A 63 -5.51 -3.29 11.52
C LEU A 63 -6.79 -4.07 11.21
N ILE A 64 -7.04 -5.20 11.87
CA ILE A 64 -8.26 -6.00 11.71
C ILE A 64 -9.51 -5.18 12.10
N LYS A 65 -9.47 -4.48 13.23
CA LYS A 65 -10.57 -3.61 13.67
C LYS A 65 -10.84 -2.51 12.65
N LEU A 66 -9.78 -1.89 12.13
CA LEU A 66 -9.90 -0.84 11.11
C LEU A 66 -10.54 -1.36 9.82
N ILE A 67 -10.09 -2.51 9.31
CA ILE A 67 -10.67 -3.17 8.12
C ILE A 67 -12.18 -3.38 8.32
N ASN A 68 -12.58 -3.96 9.45
CA ASN A 68 -13.99 -4.24 9.74
C ASN A 68 -14.83 -2.95 9.82
N ILE A 69 -14.30 -1.89 10.43
CA ILE A 69 -15.00 -0.59 10.53
C ILE A 69 -15.14 0.04 9.14
N CYS A 70 -14.08 0.04 8.34
CA CYS A 70 -14.09 0.61 7.00
C CYS A 70 -15.08 -0.13 6.09
N ARG A 71 -15.11 -1.47 6.15
CA ARG A 71 -16.08 -2.28 5.42
C ARG A 71 -17.52 -1.99 5.84
N LYS A 72 -17.79 -1.93 7.14
CA LYS A 72 -19.12 -1.61 7.67
C LYS A 72 -19.64 -0.24 7.20
N ARG A 73 -18.73 0.70 6.93
CA ARG A 73 -19.06 2.06 6.47
C ARG A 73 -19.03 2.20 4.95
N ASP A 74 -18.70 1.15 4.22
CA ASP A 74 -18.39 1.19 2.78
C ASP A 74 -17.33 2.26 2.42
N GLN A 75 -16.34 2.40 3.30
CA GLN A 75 -15.25 3.36 3.18
C GLN A 75 -13.87 2.71 3.11
N GLY A 76 -13.81 1.44 2.77
CA GLY A 76 -12.56 0.71 2.60
C GLY A 76 -12.77 -0.77 2.36
N ASP A 77 -11.82 -1.39 1.67
CA ASP A 77 -11.85 -2.82 1.42
C ASP A 77 -10.46 -3.38 1.12
N LEU A 78 -10.37 -4.71 1.16
CA LEU A 78 -9.20 -5.48 0.82
C LEU A 78 -9.26 -5.92 -0.65
N TRP A 79 -8.11 -5.85 -1.30
CA TRP A 79 -7.92 -6.22 -2.69
C TRP A 79 -6.90 -7.34 -2.80
N GLY A 80 -7.13 -8.30 -3.67
CA GLY A 80 -6.21 -9.41 -3.94
C GLY A 80 -6.06 -9.69 -5.43
N GLY A 81 -4.87 -10.08 -5.83
CA GLY A 81 -4.58 -10.49 -7.21
C GLY A 81 -4.27 -11.98 -7.30
N TYR A 82 -5.06 -12.69 -8.07
CA TYR A 82 -5.00 -14.16 -8.23
C TYR A 82 -4.67 -14.53 -9.65
N ASP A 83 -3.85 -15.57 -9.82
CA ASP A 83 -3.68 -16.21 -11.12
C ASP A 83 -4.77 -17.25 -11.41
N GLU A 84 -4.69 -17.89 -12.57
CA GLU A 84 -5.64 -18.93 -13.00
C GLU A 84 -5.62 -20.19 -12.12
N GLN A 85 -4.52 -20.41 -11.39
CA GLN A 85 -4.41 -21.51 -10.41
C GLN A 85 -4.95 -21.12 -9.03
N GLY A 86 -5.52 -19.92 -8.87
CA GLY A 86 -6.04 -19.42 -7.61
C GLY A 86 -4.98 -19.00 -6.60
N ARG A 87 -3.72 -18.87 -7.01
CA ARG A 87 -2.63 -18.44 -6.11
C ARG A 87 -2.69 -16.93 -5.91
N LEU A 88 -2.62 -16.52 -4.65
CA LEU A 88 -2.63 -15.10 -4.27
C LEU A 88 -1.24 -14.50 -4.40
N HIS A 89 -1.09 -13.55 -5.32
CA HIS A 89 0.19 -12.91 -5.66
C HIS A 89 0.47 -11.65 -4.84
N ALA A 90 -0.55 -10.86 -4.56
CA ALA A 90 -0.41 -9.61 -3.82
C ALA A 90 -1.74 -9.19 -3.21
N VAL A 91 -1.68 -8.31 -2.22
CA VAL A 91 -2.85 -7.73 -1.54
C VAL A 91 -2.66 -6.24 -1.29
N ALA A 92 -3.77 -5.51 -1.15
CA ALA A 92 -3.79 -4.12 -0.73
C ALA A 92 -5.02 -3.84 0.13
N PHE A 93 -4.87 -2.96 1.13
CA PHE A 93 -5.95 -2.36 1.89
C PHE A 93 -6.08 -0.90 1.48
N ILE A 94 -7.21 -0.57 0.88
CA ILE A 94 -7.54 0.77 0.40
C ILE A 94 -8.71 1.30 1.19
N VAL A 95 -8.59 2.51 1.71
CA VAL A 95 -9.67 3.26 2.34
C VAL A 95 -9.98 4.49 1.53
N TRP A 96 -11.23 4.96 1.62
CA TRP A 96 -11.65 6.19 0.94
C TRP A 96 -12.72 6.92 1.74
N GLN A 97 -12.73 8.23 1.62
CA GLN A 97 -13.74 9.10 2.20
C GLN A 97 -13.82 10.39 1.37
N GLU A 98 -15.03 10.77 0.97
CA GLU A 98 -15.30 12.02 0.22
C GLU A 98 -14.32 12.27 -0.93
N SER A 99 -13.31 13.13 -0.71
CA SER A 99 -12.40 13.59 -1.76
C SER A 99 -11.10 12.78 -1.86
N SER A 100 -10.83 11.87 -0.93
CA SER A 100 -9.52 11.21 -0.83
C SER A 100 -9.62 9.70 -0.61
N ALA A 101 -8.65 8.99 -1.14
CA ALA A 101 -8.42 7.57 -0.87
C ALA A 101 -6.97 7.34 -0.45
N TRP A 102 -6.73 6.32 0.36
CA TRP A 102 -5.41 5.99 0.93
C TRP A 102 -5.09 4.51 0.75
N TYR A 103 -3.84 4.24 0.41
CA TYR A 103 -3.26 2.90 0.47
C TYR A 103 -2.61 2.70 1.84
N LEU A 104 -3.31 2.03 2.76
CA LEU A 104 -2.87 1.90 4.14
C LEU A 104 -1.92 0.74 4.39
N ALA A 105 -2.13 -0.39 3.72
CA ALA A 105 -1.31 -1.57 3.91
C ALA A 105 -1.38 -2.50 2.70
N GLY A 106 -0.37 -3.33 2.54
CA GLY A 106 -0.36 -4.33 1.48
C GLY A 106 1.00 -4.99 1.31
N GLY A 107 1.06 -5.90 0.40
CA GLY A 107 2.28 -6.63 0.11
C GLY A 107 2.15 -7.61 -1.03
N GLY A 108 3.26 -8.22 -1.38
CA GLY A 108 3.32 -9.24 -2.42
C GLY A 108 3.95 -10.53 -1.90
N ASN A 109 3.43 -11.64 -2.40
CA ASN A 109 4.03 -12.95 -2.18
C ASN A 109 5.48 -12.94 -2.70
N PRO A 110 6.49 -13.22 -1.86
CA PRO A 110 7.89 -13.15 -2.25
C PRO A 110 8.26 -14.05 -3.44
N THR A 111 7.63 -15.21 -3.56
CA THR A 111 7.91 -16.19 -4.63
C THR A 111 7.20 -15.88 -5.94
N LEU A 112 6.18 -15.01 -5.92
CA LEU A 112 5.35 -14.66 -7.08
C LEU A 112 5.51 -13.20 -7.51
N ARG A 113 6.51 -12.49 -6.99
CA ARG A 113 6.72 -11.04 -7.21
C ARG A 113 6.93 -10.65 -8.67
N GLU A 114 7.47 -11.56 -9.46
CA GLU A 114 7.74 -11.30 -10.88
C GLU A 114 6.49 -10.99 -11.70
N SER A 115 5.31 -11.42 -11.22
CA SER A 115 4.05 -11.19 -11.93
C SER A 115 3.70 -9.73 -12.13
N GLY A 116 4.14 -8.84 -11.22
CA GLY A 116 3.72 -7.44 -11.22
C GLY A 116 2.30 -7.21 -10.66
N ALA A 117 1.71 -8.22 -10.03
CA ALA A 117 0.34 -8.19 -9.51
C ALA A 117 0.06 -7.00 -8.58
N HIS A 118 1.02 -6.62 -7.74
CA HIS A 118 0.85 -5.46 -6.84
C HIS A 118 0.61 -4.15 -7.61
N SER A 119 1.34 -3.96 -8.74
CA SER A 119 1.10 -2.78 -9.60
C SER A 119 -0.29 -2.80 -10.23
N LEU A 120 -0.76 -3.98 -10.65
CA LEU A 120 -2.10 -4.13 -11.21
C LEU A 120 -3.19 -3.88 -10.17
N ILE A 121 -3.04 -4.43 -8.95
CA ILE A 121 -4.01 -4.22 -7.85
C ILE A 121 -4.15 -2.73 -7.53
N LEU A 122 -3.04 -2.02 -7.34
CA LEU A 122 -3.08 -0.59 -7.04
C LEU A 122 -3.68 0.22 -8.19
N TRP A 123 -3.40 -0.16 -9.42
CA TRP A 123 -4.02 0.47 -10.59
C TRP A 123 -5.54 0.28 -10.61
N GLU A 124 -6.02 -0.95 -10.42
CA GLU A 124 -7.46 -1.22 -10.40
C GLU A 124 -8.15 -0.57 -9.20
N ALA A 125 -7.49 -0.51 -8.05
CA ALA A 125 -7.98 0.23 -6.89
C ALA A 125 -8.10 1.74 -7.17
N ILE A 126 -7.06 2.36 -7.77
CA ILE A 126 -7.11 3.78 -8.18
C ILE A 126 -8.27 4.02 -9.15
N ARG A 127 -8.46 3.16 -10.15
CA ARG A 127 -9.58 3.25 -11.09
C ARG A 127 -10.94 3.15 -10.40
N TYR A 128 -11.05 2.27 -9.42
CA TYR A 128 -12.28 2.11 -8.65
C TYR A 128 -12.59 3.37 -7.84
N VAL A 129 -11.64 3.84 -7.01
CA VAL A 129 -11.88 4.98 -6.12
C VAL A 129 -11.95 6.31 -6.87
N SER A 130 -11.39 6.41 -8.09
CA SER A 130 -11.50 7.61 -8.93
C SER A 130 -12.93 7.97 -9.32
N GLN A 131 -13.88 7.07 -9.13
CA GLN A 131 -15.30 7.32 -9.32
C GLN A 131 -15.92 8.09 -8.15
N TYR A 132 -15.26 8.12 -7.00
CA TYR A 132 -15.77 8.68 -5.74
C TYR A 132 -14.86 9.75 -5.16
N THR A 133 -13.56 9.73 -5.48
CA THR A 133 -12.56 10.59 -4.87
C THR A 133 -11.72 11.33 -5.89
N ASP A 134 -11.12 12.44 -5.47
CA ASP A 134 -10.27 13.29 -6.32
C ASP A 134 -8.79 12.98 -6.16
N THR A 135 -8.38 12.43 -4.99
CA THR A 135 -6.98 12.17 -4.69
C THR A 135 -6.76 10.73 -4.24
N PHE A 136 -5.54 10.23 -4.52
CA PHE A 136 -5.06 8.97 -4.00
C PHE A 136 -3.72 9.20 -3.31
N ASP A 137 -3.65 8.84 -2.02
CA ASP A 137 -2.45 8.96 -1.20
C ASP A 137 -1.84 7.59 -0.92
N PHE A 138 -0.56 7.46 -1.18
CA PHE A 138 0.23 6.26 -0.88
C PHE A 138 0.77 6.24 0.54
N GLU A 139 0.43 7.24 1.39
CA GLU A 139 0.95 7.42 2.76
C GLU A 139 2.48 7.62 2.85
N GLY A 140 3.16 7.41 1.74
CA GLY A 140 4.61 7.51 1.68
C GLY A 140 5.34 6.33 2.34
N SER A 141 6.67 6.39 2.32
CA SER A 141 7.51 5.41 3.00
C SER A 141 8.92 5.95 3.18
N MET A 142 9.55 5.63 4.32
CA MET A 142 10.98 5.88 4.55
C MET A 142 11.88 4.78 3.96
N ILE A 143 11.30 3.68 3.47
CA ILE A 143 12.03 2.60 2.80
C ILE A 143 12.25 3.01 1.34
N PRO A 144 13.52 3.22 0.89
CA PRO A 144 13.79 3.78 -0.43
C PRO A 144 13.15 3.04 -1.60
N GLY A 145 13.09 1.70 -1.53
CA GLY A 145 12.48 0.88 -2.59
C GLY A 145 10.95 1.02 -2.66
N VAL A 146 10.29 1.27 -1.52
CA VAL A 146 8.84 1.48 -1.43
C VAL A 146 8.51 2.90 -1.88
N GLU A 147 9.26 3.90 -1.41
CA GLU A 147 9.10 5.29 -1.84
C GLU A 147 9.24 5.43 -3.37
N ARG A 148 10.29 4.82 -3.93
CA ARG A 148 10.50 4.80 -5.37
C ARG A 148 9.33 4.17 -6.12
N PHE A 149 8.79 3.05 -5.60
CA PHE A 149 7.64 2.37 -6.20
C PHE A 149 6.42 3.29 -6.26
N PHE A 150 6.13 4.05 -5.20
CA PHE A 150 5.02 5.01 -5.19
C PHE A 150 5.25 6.16 -6.16
N ARG A 151 6.45 6.71 -6.21
CA ARG A 151 6.83 7.77 -7.16
C ARG A 151 6.70 7.31 -8.61
N GLU A 152 6.99 6.05 -8.90
CA GLU A 152 6.84 5.47 -10.24
C GLU A 152 5.36 5.40 -10.71
N PHE A 153 4.38 5.46 -9.80
CA PHE A 153 2.97 5.68 -10.14
C PHE A 153 2.64 7.12 -10.56
N GLY A 154 3.62 8.02 -10.58
CA GLY A 154 3.44 9.44 -10.86
C GLY A 154 2.96 10.22 -9.62
N ALA A 155 3.11 9.65 -8.43
CA ALA A 155 2.83 10.35 -7.18
C ALA A 155 3.80 11.52 -6.97
N ILE A 156 3.29 12.58 -6.36
CA ILE A 156 4.07 13.77 -5.98
C ILE A 156 4.44 13.61 -4.51
N GLN A 157 5.73 13.66 -4.22
CA GLN A 157 6.21 13.63 -2.84
C GLN A 157 5.85 14.95 -2.15
N THR A 158 5.04 14.84 -1.09
CA THR A 158 4.64 15.98 -0.26
C THR A 158 5.28 15.81 1.12
N PRO A 159 6.18 16.70 1.54
CA PRO A 159 6.80 16.60 2.86
C PRO A 159 5.79 16.94 3.96
N PHE A 160 5.82 16.19 5.05
CA PHE A 160 5.13 16.53 6.27
C PHE A 160 6.14 16.75 7.41
N PHE A 161 5.75 17.54 8.38
CA PHE A 161 6.64 17.91 9.49
C PHE A 161 6.10 17.36 10.80
N THR A 162 6.94 16.64 11.54
CA THR A 162 6.67 16.31 12.95
C THR A 162 7.25 17.40 13.84
N ILE A 163 6.36 18.14 14.51
CA ILE A 163 6.75 19.20 15.44
C ILE A 163 6.64 18.66 16.86
N THR A 164 7.77 18.61 17.57
CA THR A 164 7.80 18.21 18.96
C THR A 164 8.17 19.41 19.83
N LYS A 165 7.37 19.67 20.89
CA LYS A 165 7.65 20.72 21.89
C LYS A 165 8.00 20.06 23.21
N GLY A 166 9.17 20.40 23.78
CA GLY A 166 9.59 19.93 25.08
C GLY A 166 11.10 20.01 25.26
N LYS A 167 11.54 20.15 26.53
CA LYS A 167 12.97 20.02 26.88
C LYS A 167 13.23 18.56 27.27
N LEU A 168 13.82 17.81 26.36
CA LEU A 168 14.30 16.45 26.67
C LEU A 168 15.52 16.56 27.58
N SER A 169 15.56 15.79 28.66
CA SER A 169 16.78 15.61 29.47
C SER A 169 17.91 15.06 28.61
N LEU A 170 19.16 15.30 29.00
CA LEU A 170 20.33 14.79 28.27
C LEU A 170 20.30 13.27 28.09
N LEU A 171 19.80 12.53 29.07
CA LEU A 171 19.62 11.08 29.01
C LEU A 171 18.61 10.67 27.92
N ASN A 172 17.46 11.34 27.84
CA ASN A 172 16.46 11.05 26.84
C ASN A 172 16.90 11.43 25.41
N ARG A 173 17.76 12.46 25.29
CA ARG A 173 18.41 12.80 24.00
C ARG A 173 19.37 11.70 23.54
N ALA A 174 20.13 11.11 24.47
CA ALA A 174 21.04 10.01 24.16
C ALA A 174 20.27 8.75 23.73
N CYS A 175 19.20 8.39 24.45
CA CYS A 175 18.34 7.26 24.10
C CYS A 175 17.68 7.41 22.72
N LEU A 176 17.21 8.61 22.35
CA LEU A 176 16.63 8.87 21.04
C LEU A 176 17.68 8.82 19.90
N LYS A 177 18.93 9.22 20.17
CA LYS A 177 20.03 9.07 19.20
C LYS A 177 20.36 7.59 18.97
N ILE A 178 20.42 6.80 20.03
CA ILE A 178 20.72 5.36 19.96
C ILE A 178 19.58 4.63 19.22
N GLY A 179 18.31 4.91 19.52
CA GLY A 179 17.17 4.31 18.83
C GLY A 179 17.11 4.65 17.33
N ARG A 180 17.59 5.84 16.91
CA ARG A 180 17.71 6.20 15.50
C ARG A 180 18.85 5.49 14.77
N ILE A 181 19.87 5.03 15.47
CA ILE A 181 21.01 4.27 14.91
C ILE A 181 20.65 2.79 14.76
N ILE A 182 19.85 2.26 15.67
CA ILE A 182 19.41 0.84 15.66
C ILE A 182 18.30 0.59 14.62
N ASN A 183 17.49 1.59 14.30
CA ASN A 183 16.40 1.52 13.31
C ASN A 183 16.78 2.03 11.90
N ARG A 184 18.06 2.10 11.59
CA ARG A 184 18.60 2.28 10.24
C ARG A 184 19.20 0.98 9.74
#